data_b81c2392f6ab47f89376d808f048a807
#
_entry.id   b81c2392f6ab47f89376d808f048a807
#
_cell.length_a   1.000
_cell.length_b   1.000
_cell.length_c   1.000
_cell.angle_alpha   90.00
_cell.angle_beta   90.00
_cell.angle_gamma   90.00
#
_symmetry.space_group_name_H-M   'P 1'
#
loop_
_entity.id
_entity.type
_entity.pdbx_description
1 polymer ?
#
loop_
_entity_poly.entity_id
_entity_poly.type
_entity_poly.pdbx_seq_one_letter_code
_entity_poly.pdbx_strand_id
1 'polypeptide(L)'
;MAGLLHNVGKMHVPDHILDKAGPLSLQERAILHEHPNHTYDILNHIKGIEDVTLWASSTHKTTVETGSGVQYQPYNMEANIVKMANAFRALIEDRPYRWGQSLSDTLATLIEMTRQAKFDPMILEVICAYPEDCLHL
;
A
#
# COMPACT_ATOMS: atom_id res chain seq x y z
N MET A 1 11.49 7.33 -2.97
CA MET A 1 10.56 8.37 -3.50
C MET A 1 9.14 7.83 -3.65
N ALA A 2 8.90 6.70 -4.32
CA ALA A 2 7.54 6.13 -4.48
C ALA A 2 6.83 5.92 -3.13
N GLY A 3 7.53 5.43 -2.12
CA GLY A 3 6.99 5.26 -0.76
C GLY A 3 6.54 6.56 -0.10
N LEU A 4 7.15 7.71 -0.41
CA LEU A 4 6.70 9.01 0.08
C LEU A 4 5.46 9.51 -0.67
N LEU A 5 5.36 9.23 -1.95
CA LEU A 5 4.34 9.78 -2.84
C LEU A 5 3.09 8.91 -2.99
N HIS A 6 3.12 7.63 -2.56
CA HIS A 6 2.03 6.69 -2.80
C HIS A 6 0.67 7.10 -2.21
N ASN A 7 0.68 7.99 -1.22
CA ASN A 7 -0.51 8.50 -0.55
C ASN A 7 -0.94 9.91 -1.00
N VAL A 8 -0.22 10.53 -1.96
CA VAL A 8 -0.56 11.92 -2.37
C VAL A 8 -2.00 12.04 -2.88
N GLY A 9 -2.54 11.00 -3.51
CA GLY A 9 -3.93 10.96 -3.97
C GLY A 9 -4.97 11.04 -2.85
N LYS A 10 -4.59 10.80 -1.58
CA LYS A 10 -5.50 10.99 -0.43
C LYS A 10 -5.91 12.44 -0.23
N MET A 11 -5.22 13.40 -0.84
CA MET A 11 -5.66 14.80 -0.84
C MET A 11 -7.06 15.01 -1.44
N HIS A 12 -7.54 14.05 -2.24
CA HIS A 12 -8.90 14.06 -2.81
C HIS A 12 -9.92 13.33 -1.92
N VAL A 13 -9.49 12.71 -0.84
CA VAL A 13 -10.38 12.01 0.10
C VAL A 13 -10.83 13.00 1.16
N PRO A 14 -12.13 13.14 1.41
CA PRO A 14 -12.63 14.06 2.45
C PRO A 14 -12.07 13.75 3.85
N ASP A 15 -11.72 14.79 4.61
CA ASP A 15 -11.10 14.67 5.94
C ASP A 15 -11.94 13.82 6.90
N HIS A 16 -13.27 13.93 6.87
CA HIS A 16 -14.15 13.15 7.73
C HIS A 16 -14.07 11.62 7.48
N ILE A 17 -13.55 11.19 6.32
CA ILE A 17 -13.27 9.78 6.02
C ILE A 17 -11.88 9.40 6.53
N LEU A 18 -10.88 10.28 6.32
CA LEU A 18 -9.50 10.03 6.75
C LEU A 18 -9.36 9.99 8.27
N ASP A 19 -10.08 10.89 8.97
CA ASP A 19 -9.99 11.07 10.42
C ASP A 19 -11.05 10.27 11.19
N LYS A 20 -11.83 9.43 10.50
CA LYS A 20 -12.91 8.67 11.13
C LYS A 20 -12.38 7.72 12.21
N ALA A 21 -12.85 7.91 13.43
CA ALA A 21 -12.47 7.11 14.60
C ALA A 21 -13.21 5.76 14.67
N GLY A 22 -13.58 5.16 13.54
CA GLY A 22 -14.31 3.90 13.49
C GLY A 22 -14.22 3.23 12.12
N PRO A 23 -14.91 2.10 11.92
CA PRO A 23 -14.88 1.40 10.65
C PRO A 23 -15.52 2.24 9.54
N LEU A 24 -14.90 2.22 8.38
CA LEU A 24 -15.45 2.86 7.18
C LEU A 24 -16.64 2.05 6.65
N SER A 25 -17.70 2.75 6.23
CA SER A 25 -18.79 2.16 5.45
C SER A 25 -18.29 1.68 4.08
N LEU A 26 -19.09 0.89 3.38
CA LEU A 26 -18.74 0.45 2.02
C LEU A 26 -18.52 1.62 1.06
N GLN A 27 -19.32 2.68 1.17
CA GLN A 27 -19.20 3.86 0.34
C GLN A 27 -17.93 4.66 0.65
N GLU A 28 -17.64 4.90 1.94
CA GLU A 28 -16.43 5.58 2.37
C GLU A 28 -15.17 4.79 1.99
N ARG A 29 -15.23 3.47 2.08
CA ARG A 29 -14.15 2.58 1.65
C ARG A 29 -13.93 2.67 0.14
N ALA A 30 -14.99 2.73 -0.67
CA ALA A 30 -14.88 2.90 -2.10
C ALA A 30 -14.19 4.24 -2.44
N ILE A 31 -14.57 5.34 -1.79
CA ILE A 31 -13.93 6.66 -1.96
C ILE A 31 -12.43 6.57 -1.59
N LEU A 32 -12.10 5.95 -0.47
CA LEU A 32 -10.70 5.80 -0.07
C LEU A 32 -9.92 4.94 -1.07
N HIS A 33 -10.52 3.90 -1.66
CA HIS A 33 -9.88 3.02 -2.63
C HIS A 33 -9.56 3.69 -3.97
N GLU A 34 -10.13 4.87 -4.26
CA GLU A 34 -9.81 5.65 -5.47
C GLU A 34 -8.50 6.43 -5.38
N HIS A 35 -7.93 6.61 -4.18
CA HIS A 35 -6.71 7.43 -4.03
C HIS A 35 -5.49 6.97 -4.88
N PRO A 36 -5.29 5.69 -5.25
CA PRO A 36 -4.19 5.34 -6.14
C PRO A 36 -4.36 5.90 -7.55
N ASN A 37 -5.61 5.98 -8.04
CA ASN A 37 -5.91 6.61 -9.32
C ASN A 37 -5.62 8.11 -9.24
N HIS A 38 -6.05 8.78 -8.17
CA HIS A 38 -5.71 10.19 -7.92
C HIS A 38 -4.21 10.40 -7.77
N THR A 39 -3.49 9.46 -7.14
CA THR A 39 -2.02 9.49 -7.07
C THR A 39 -1.41 9.48 -8.47
N TYR A 40 -1.88 8.60 -9.35
CA TYR A 40 -1.45 8.56 -10.74
C TYR A 40 -1.73 9.88 -11.46
N ASP A 41 -2.96 10.39 -11.36
CA ASP A 41 -3.38 11.62 -12.03
C ASP A 41 -2.52 12.83 -11.61
N ILE A 42 -2.20 12.95 -10.31
CA ILE A 42 -1.35 14.02 -9.80
C ILE A 42 0.08 13.89 -10.33
N LEU A 43 0.68 12.70 -10.20
CA LEU A 43 2.10 12.49 -10.49
C LEU A 43 2.40 12.41 -11.97
N ASN A 44 1.45 11.98 -12.81
CA ASN A 44 1.62 11.84 -14.26
C ASN A 44 1.89 13.19 -14.99
N HIS A 45 1.63 14.31 -14.32
CA HIS A 45 1.96 15.65 -14.85
C HIS A 45 3.42 16.06 -14.61
N ILE A 46 4.17 15.29 -13.82
CA ILE A 46 5.57 15.61 -13.47
C ILE A 46 6.49 14.76 -14.37
N LYS A 47 7.24 15.44 -15.23
CA LYS A 47 8.20 14.77 -16.12
C LYS A 47 9.43 14.27 -15.35
N GLY A 48 9.94 13.11 -15.75
CA GLY A 48 11.16 12.52 -15.19
C GLY A 48 10.94 11.65 -13.94
N ILE A 49 9.69 11.43 -13.56
CA ILE A 49 9.33 10.52 -12.47
C ILE A 49 8.30 9.45 -12.88
N GLU A 50 8.27 9.10 -14.17
CA GLU A 50 7.29 8.20 -14.76
C GLU A 50 7.26 6.84 -14.05
N ASP A 51 8.44 6.25 -13.78
CA ASP A 51 8.56 4.99 -13.05
C ASP A 51 8.06 5.11 -11.61
N VAL A 52 8.42 6.21 -10.93
CA VAL A 52 7.95 6.50 -9.56
C VAL A 52 6.44 6.63 -9.52
N THR A 53 5.84 7.26 -10.53
CA THR A 53 4.39 7.41 -10.68
C THR A 53 3.70 6.04 -10.77
N LEU A 54 4.24 5.15 -11.62
CA LEU A 54 3.73 3.79 -11.75
C LEU A 54 3.85 3.00 -10.44
N TRP A 55 5.00 3.05 -9.78
CA TRP A 55 5.22 2.35 -8.52
C TRP A 55 4.30 2.87 -7.40
N ALA A 56 4.18 4.18 -7.27
CA ALA A 56 3.35 4.82 -6.24
C ALA A 56 1.86 4.51 -6.42
N SER A 57 1.35 4.53 -7.65
CA SER A 57 -0.06 4.28 -7.95
C SER A 57 -0.44 2.78 -7.98
N SER A 58 0.53 1.88 -8.07
CA SER A 58 0.29 0.44 -8.16
C SER A 58 0.29 -0.29 -6.81
N THR A 59 0.58 0.41 -5.71
CA THR A 59 0.72 -0.19 -4.37
C THR A 59 -0.53 -0.90 -3.84
N HIS A 60 -1.71 -0.57 -4.36
CA HIS A 60 -2.99 -1.13 -3.92
C HIS A 60 -3.63 -2.08 -4.95
N LYS A 61 -3.05 -2.23 -6.13
CA LYS A 61 -3.56 -3.17 -7.14
C LYS A 61 -3.10 -4.57 -6.79
N THR A 62 -4.02 -5.40 -6.33
CA THR A 62 -3.83 -6.85 -6.28
C THR A 62 -3.92 -7.39 -7.72
N THR A 63 -2.99 -8.26 -8.08
CA THR A 63 -3.06 -9.06 -9.31
C THR A 63 -4.40 -9.77 -9.37
N VAL A 64 -5.15 -9.55 -10.47
CA VAL A 64 -6.44 -10.15 -10.84
C VAL A 64 -7.67 -9.34 -10.45
N GLU A 65 -7.96 -8.30 -11.23
CA GLU A 65 -9.33 -8.04 -11.66
C GLU A 65 -9.31 -7.78 -13.18
N THR A 66 -9.62 -8.83 -13.90
CA THR A 66 -10.03 -8.78 -15.31
C THR A 66 -11.41 -8.13 -15.35
N GLY A 67 -11.50 -6.89 -15.84
CA GLY A 67 -12.85 -6.37 -16.09
C GLY A 67 -13.05 -4.90 -16.35
N SER A 68 -12.06 -4.05 -16.38
CA SER A 68 -12.27 -2.68 -16.91
C SER A 68 -10.93 -2.06 -17.35
N GLY A 69 -10.63 -2.19 -18.64
CA GLY A 69 -9.87 -1.23 -19.45
C GLY A 69 -8.49 -0.72 -19.00
N VAL A 70 -7.98 -1.09 -17.86
CA VAL A 70 -6.64 -0.71 -17.41
C VAL A 70 -5.70 -1.82 -17.84
N GLN A 71 -4.79 -1.52 -18.76
CA GLN A 71 -3.76 -2.42 -19.23
C GLN A 71 -3.04 -3.07 -18.04
N TYR A 72 -3.02 -4.39 -18.07
CA TYR A 72 -2.24 -5.23 -17.18
C TYR A 72 -0.78 -4.77 -17.19
N GLN A 73 -0.35 -4.12 -16.12
CA GLN A 73 1.07 -3.83 -15.93
C GLN A 73 1.77 -5.14 -15.56
N PRO A 74 2.88 -5.49 -16.23
CA PRO A 74 3.66 -6.65 -15.84
C PRO A 74 4.09 -6.52 -14.37
N TYR A 75 4.33 -7.67 -13.73
CA TYR A 75 4.86 -7.75 -12.38
C TYR A 75 5.93 -6.69 -12.15
N ASN A 76 5.67 -5.80 -11.21
CA ASN A 76 6.58 -4.70 -10.87
C ASN A 76 7.08 -4.93 -9.45
N MET A 77 8.35 -5.34 -9.34
CA MET A 77 9.02 -5.64 -8.07
C MET A 77 9.00 -4.42 -7.15
N GLU A 78 9.28 -3.25 -7.67
CA GLU A 78 9.37 -2.00 -6.93
C GLU A 78 8.03 -1.61 -6.30
N ALA A 79 6.93 -1.74 -7.04
CA ALA A 79 5.59 -1.52 -6.51
C ALA A 79 5.24 -2.53 -5.41
N ASN A 80 5.64 -3.79 -5.56
CA ASN A 80 5.43 -4.82 -4.53
C ASN A 80 6.27 -4.56 -3.27
N ILE A 81 7.49 -4.05 -3.40
CA ILE A 81 8.32 -3.62 -2.26
C ILE A 81 7.61 -2.49 -1.51
N VAL A 82 7.16 -1.44 -2.21
CA VAL A 82 6.43 -0.33 -1.57
C VAL A 82 5.14 -0.81 -0.90
N LYS A 83 4.39 -1.70 -1.55
CA LYS A 83 3.17 -2.31 -1.03
C LYS A 83 3.43 -3.08 0.27
N MET A 84 4.46 -3.93 0.30
CA MET A 84 4.82 -4.73 1.47
C MET A 84 5.31 -3.84 2.61
N ALA A 85 6.19 -2.87 2.33
CA ALA A 85 6.69 -1.92 3.31
C ALA A 85 5.55 -1.11 3.94
N ASN A 86 4.59 -0.64 3.14
CA ASN A 86 3.43 0.08 3.62
C ASN A 86 2.53 -0.81 4.52
N ALA A 87 2.34 -2.08 4.17
CA ALA A 87 1.59 -3.02 5.00
C ALA A 87 2.31 -3.30 6.33
N PHE A 88 3.63 -3.50 6.31
CA PHE A 88 4.45 -3.68 7.50
C PHE A 88 4.30 -2.49 8.45
N ARG A 89 4.51 -1.25 7.95
CA ARG A 89 4.33 -0.02 8.72
C ARG A 89 2.90 0.10 9.28
N ALA A 90 1.90 -0.15 8.45
CA ALA A 90 0.51 -0.06 8.87
C ALA A 90 0.15 -1.04 10.00
N LEU A 91 0.81 -2.19 10.09
CA LEU A 91 0.58 -3.18 11.15
C LEU A 91 1.29 -2.81 12.45
N ILE A 92 2.51 -2.29 12.39
CA ILE A 92 3.36 -2.04 13.56
C ILE A 92 3.09 -0.69 14.22
N GLU A 93 2.57 0.30 13.47
CA GLU A 93 2.25 1.63 13.98
C GLU A 93 0.95 1.66 14.77
N ASP A 94 0.93 2.45 15.85
CA ASP A 94 -0.29 2.80 16.56
C ASP A 94 -1.22 3.64 15.66
N ARG A 95 -2.49 3.34 15.72
CA ARG A 95 -3.55 4.07 15.04
C ARG A 95 -4.55 4.61 16.06
N PRO A 96 -5.31 5.67 15.77
CA PRO A 96 -6.27 6.25 16.71
C PRO A 96 -7.29 5.25 17.29
N TYR A 97 -7.50 4.14 16.61
CA TYR A 97 -8.49 3.10 16.95
C TYR A 97 -7.86 1.69 17.16
N ARG A 98 -6.52 1.57 17.13
CA ARG A 98 -5.82 0.28 17.24
C ARG A 98 -4.37 0.48 17.63
N TRP A 99 -3.90 -0.25 18.65
CA TRP A 99 -2.48 -0.38 18.95
C TRP A 99 -1.73 -1.08 17.82
N GLY A 100 -0.49 -0.72 17.61
CA GLY A 100 0.42 -1.43 16.72
C GLY A 100 0.61 -2.87 17.19
N GLN A 101 0.83 -3.77 16.24
CA GLN A 101 1.17 -5.16 16.53
C GLN A 101 2.63 -5.27 17.00
N SER A 102 2.94 -6.32 17.77
CA SER A 102 4.32 -6.69 18.00
C SER A 102 5.00 -7.09 16.68
N LEU A 103 6.33 -7.05 16.65
CA LEU A 103 7.09 -7.48 15.47
C LEU A 103 6.74 -8.92 15.06
N SER A 104 6.64 -9.83 16.04
CA SER A 104 6.28 -11.24 15.80
C SER A 104 4.88 -11.40 15.22
N ASP A 105 3.89 -10.65 15.72
CA ASP A 105 2.51 -10.71 15.22
C ASP A 105 2.42 -10.09 13.81
N THR A 106 3.18 -9.02 13.58
CA THR A 106 3.27 -8.39 12.25
C THR A 106 3.81 -9.36 11.21
N LEU A 107 4.91 -10.06 11.52
CA LEU A 107 5.47 -11.08 10.63
C LEU A 107 4.49 -12.23 10.38
N ALA A 108 3.82 -12.74 11.42
CA ALA A 108 2.81 -13.78 11.29
C ALA A 108 1.66 -13.33 10.37
N THR A 109 1.21 -12.08 10.53
CA THR A 109 0.16 -11.49 9.69
C THR A 109 0.61 -11.39 8.22
N LEU A 110 1.83 -10.93 7.96
CA LEU A 110 2.36 -10.83 6.60
C LEU A 110 2.54 -12.20 5.94
N ILE A 111 2.98 -13.22 6.70
CA ILE A 111 3.08 -14.60 6.22
C ILE A 111 1.70 -15.10 5.76
N GLU A 112 0.67 -14.89 6.57
CA GLU A 112 -0.68 -15.31 6.22
C GLU A 112 -1.23 -14.55 5.01
N MET A 113 -0.99 -13.25 4.92
CA MET A 113 -1.38 -12.44 3.75
C MET A 113 -0.65 -12.89 2.48
N THR A 114 0.61 -13.31 2.59
CA THR A 114 1.39 -13.85 1.46
C THR A 114 0.85 -15.22 1.01
N ARG A 115 0.43 -16.08 1.94
CA ARG A 115 -0.26 -17.35 1.62
C ARG A 115 -1.56 -17.13 0.85
N GLN A 116 -2.24 -16.01 1.11
CA GLN A 116 -3.44 -15.57 0.39
C GLN A 116 -3.10 -14.86 -0.94
N ALA A 117 -1.88 -14.96 -1.43
CA ALA A 117 -1.38 -14.32 -2.67
C ALA A 117 -1.51 -12.79 -2.71
N LYS A 118 -1.56 -12.12 -1.55
CA LYS A 118 -1.63 -10.65 -1.46
C LYS A 118 -0.26 -9.99 -1.64
N PHE A 119 0.81 -10.72 -1.31
CA PHE A 119 2.19 -10.24 -1.33
C PHE A 119 3.13 -11.24 -2.02
N ASP A 120 4.29 -10.72 -2.42
CA ASP A 120 5.35 -11.50 -3.03
C ASP A 120 6.15 -12.27 -1.96
N PRO A 121 6.32 -13.61 -2.10
CA PRO A 121 7.08 -14.42 -1.15
C PRO A 121 8.55 -14.01 -1.03
N MET A 122 9.21 -13.59 -2.13
CA MET A 122 10.62 -13.20 -2.11
C MET A 122 10.85 -11.95 -1.27
N ILE A 123 9.93 -10.97 -1.33
CA ILE A 123 10.02 -9.76 -0.54
C ILE A 123 9.79 -10.10 0.95
N LEU A 124 8.85 -11.00 1.24
CA LEU A 124 8.60 -11.46 2.61
C LEU A 124 9.85 -12.13 3.21
N GLU A 125 10.56 -12.97 2.44
CA GLU A 125 11.80 -13.60 2.89
C GLU A 125 12.85 -12.58 3.34
N VAL A 126 13.02 -11.49 2.61
CA VAL A 126 13.93 -10.40 2.98
C VAL A 126 13.50 -9.74 4.29
N ILE A 127 12.21 -9.44 4.46
CA ILE A 127 11.71 -8.85 5.71
C ILE A 127 11.90 -9.80 6.88
N CYS A 128 11.65 -11.10 6.70
CA CYS A 128 11.85 -12.10 7.75
C CYS A 128 13.33 -12.31 8.10
N ALA A 129 14.24 -12.10 7.15
CA ALA A 129 15.68 -12.22 7.39
C ALA A 129 16.26 -11.00 8.14
N TYR A 130 15.69 -9.80 7.94
CA TYR A 130 16.18 -8.54 8.50
C TYR A 130 15.06 -7.69 9.12
N PRO A 131 14.29 -8.25 10.05
CA PRO A 131 13.07 -7.59 10.56
C PRO A 131 13.37 -6.33 11.37
N GLU A 132 14.49 -6.30 12.10
CA GLU A 132 14.90 -5.14 12.90
C GLU A 132 15.28 -3.94 12.01
N ASP A 133 15.93 -4.20 10.87
CA ASP A 133 16.30 -3.14 9.92
C ASP A 133 15.05 -2.46 9.32
N CYS A 134 13.95 -3.21 9.20
CA CYS A 134 12.68 -2.69 8.70
C CYS A 134 11.96 -1.76 9.70
N LEU A 135 12.34 -1.75 10.98
CA LEU A 135 11.77 -0.86 11.99
C LEU A 135 12.29 0.59 11.86
N HIS A 136 13.42 0.79 11.22
CA HIS A 136 14.10 2.08 11.11
C HIS A 136 13.91 2.75 9.75
N LEU A 137 13.05 2.17 8.90
CA LEU A 137 12.64 2.74 7.62
C LEU A 137 11.43 3.66 7.81
#